data_6daa4eee172b231ca9c5954680b0a371
#
_entry.id   6daa4eee172b231ca9c5954680b0a371
#
_cell.length_a   1.000
_cell.length_b   1.000
_cell.length_c   1.000
_cell.angle_alpha   90.00
_cell.angle_beta   90.00
_cell.angle_gamma   90.00
#
_symmetry.space_group_name_H-M   'P 1'
#
loop_
_entity.id
_entity.type
_entity.pdbx_description
1 polymer ?
#
loop_
_entity_poly.entity_id
_entity_poly.type
_entity_poly.pdbx_seq_one_letter_code
_entity_poly.pdbx_strand_id
1 'polypeptide(L)'
;RVIAPALPGFGESYKIKSLNSINAMAKIVLKCIQEKKINKFNLMGHSMGGMVVQEIVKIAGDKVNKLICFATGSIGNIPDRFESLDVSIKRLKEDGIKETAKRIPPKWFVHGSKAKNYYLCENAAKETSEETAYNALNAMKNWNGLENLKNIKNETLIIWGDKDVSYNFNQVEMLNKNVPNSKLE
;
A
#
# COMPACT_ATOMS: atom_id res chain seq x y z
N ARG A 1 0.76 12.25 -18.21
CA ARG A 1 -0.52 11.60 -17.88
C ARG A 1 -0.34 10.79 -16.60
N VAL A 2 -1.28 10.91 -15.64
CA VAL A 2 -1.33 10.10 -14.40
C VAL A 2 -2.54 9.17 -14.50
N ILE A 3 -2.38 7.93 -13.99
CA ILE A 3 -3.44 6.93 -13.86
C ILE A 3 -3.38 6.40 -12.43
N ALA A 4 -4.48 6.53 -11.71
CA ALA A 4 -4.64 6.01 -10.34
C ALA A 4 -5.84 5.05 -10.33
N PRO A 5 -5.63 3.75 -10.60
CA PRO A 5 -6.73 2.80 -10.64
C PRO A 5 -7.27 2.53 -9.23
N ALA A 6 -8.59 2.53 -9.07
CA ALA A 6 -9.21 2.01 -7.87
C ALA A 6 -9.07 0.48 -7.83
N LEU A 7 -8.49 -0.06 -6.77
CA LEU A 7 -8.39 -1.50 -6.56
C LEU A 7 -9.79 -2.12 -6.36
N PRO A 8 -9.99 -3.39 -6.73
CA PRO A 8 -11.25 -4.09 -6.49
C PRO A 8 -11.73 -3.99 -5.04
N GLY A 9 -12.97 -3.59 -4.84
CA GLY A 9 -13.59 -3.32 -3.55
C GLY A 9 -13.45 -1.88 -3.04
N PHE A 10 -12.60 -1.04 -3.68
CA PHE A 10 -12.36 0.34 -3.24
C PHE A 10 -12.89 1.37 -4.22
N GLY A 11 -13.30 2.53 -3.71
CA GLY A 11 -13.70 3.68 -4.50
C GLY A 11 -14.69 3.30 -5.61
N GLU A 12 -14.45 3.75 -6.84
CA GLU A 12 -15.32 3.44 -8.00
C GLU A 12 -15.40 1.94 -8.34
N SER A 13 -14.45 1.13 -7.83
CA SER A 13 -14.42 -0.33 -8.01
C SER A 13 -15.11 -1.10 -6.86
N TYR A 14 -15.94 -0.44 -6.04
CA TYR A 14 -16.57 -1.03 -4.85
C TYR A 14 -17.46 -2.25 -5.15
N LYS A 15 -18.03 -2.35 -6.35
CA LYS A 15 -18.86 -3.49 -6.80
C LYS A 15 -18.02 -4.70 -7.25
N ILE A 16 -16.74 -4.52 -7.48
CA ILE A 16 -15.84 -5.60 -7.88
C ILE A 16 -15.38 -6.31 -6.61
N LYS A 17 -15.46 -7.64 -6.60
CA LYS A 17 -15.04 -8.44 -5.44
C LYS A 17 -13.62 -8.07 -5.03
N SER A 18 -13.44 -7.73 -3.76
CA SER A 18 -12.15 -7.37 -3.19
C SER A 18 -11.14 -8.53 -3.20
N LEU A 19 -9.87 -8.20 -3.24
CA LEU A 19 -8.77 -9.17 -3.31
C LEU A 19 -8.05 -9.27 -1.96
N ASN A 20 -7.65 -10.48 -1.60
CA ASN A 20 -6.94 -10.80 -0.36
C ASN A 20 -5.45 -11.13 -0.57
N SER A 21 -4.87 -10.67 -1.67
CA SER A 21 -3.47 -10.92 -2.03
C SER A 21 -2.88 -9.71 -2.76
N ILE A 22 -1.72 -9.24 -2.31
CA ILE A 22 -0.96 -8.16 -2.96
C ILE A 22 -0.57 -8.54 -4.39
N ASN A 23 -0.18 -9.81 -4.62
CA ASN A 23 0.12 -10.30 -5.96
C ASN A 23 -1.10 -10.25 -6.90
N ALA A 24 -2.28 -10.60 -6.40
CA ALA A 24 -3.51 -10.49 -7.20
C ALA A 24 -3.85 -9.03 -7.54
N MET A 25 -3.67 -8.11 -6.58
CA MET A 25 -3.83 -6.67 -6.83
C MET A 25 -2.85 -6.16 -7.88
N ALA A 26 -1.58 -6.58 -7.82
CA ALA A 26 -0.56 -6.23 -8.81
C ALA A 26 -0.94 -6.70 -10.23
N LYS A 27 -1.45 -7.93 -10.36
CA LYS A 27 -1.90 -8.49 -11.65
C LYS A 27 -3.08 -7.71 -12.25
N ILE A 28 -4.04 -7.29 -11.42
CA ILE A 28 -5.18 -6.46 -11.89
C ILE A 28 -4.70 -5.09 -12.37
N VAL A 29 -3.78 -4.44 -11.64
CA VAL A 29 -3.19 -3.16 -12.09
C VAL A 29 -2.44 -3.34 -13.41
N LEU A 30 -1.64 -4.39 -13.55
CA LEU A 30 -0.95 -4.69 -14.81
C LEU A 30 -1.91 -4.93 -15.97
N LYS A 31 -3.02 -5.65 -15.73
CA LYS A 31 -4.07 -5.85 -16.74
C LYS A 31 -4.67 -4.50 -17.18
N CYS A 32 -4.97 -3.61 -16.24
CA CYS A 32 -5.46 -2.26 -16.55
C CYS A 32 -4.45 -1.47 -17.42
N ILE A 33 -3.15 -1.56 -17.13
CA ILE A 33 -2.08 -0.92 -17.90
C ILE A 33 -2.02 -1.50 -19.33
N GLN A 34 -2.13 -2.82 -19.47
CA GLN A 34 -2.15 -3.52 -20.76
C GLN A 34 -3.36 -3.13 -21.61
N GLU A 35 -4.55 -3.08 -21.05
CA GLU A 35 -5.77 -2.65 -21.74
C GLU A 35 -5.67 -1.23 -22.27
N LYS A 36 -4.90 -0.37 -21.58
CA LYS A 36 -4.59 1.00 -22.02
C LYS A 36 -3.42 1.06 -23.02
N LYS A 37 -2.87 -0.08 -23.44
CA LYS A 37 -1.76 -0.21 -24.40
C LYS A 37 -0.51 0.59 -23.99
N ILE A 38 -0.21 0.62 -22.67
CA ILE A 38 0.96 1.33 -22.12
C ILE A 38 2.11 0.33 -21.99
N ASN A 39 3.20 0.57 -22.72
CA ASN A 39 4.35 -0.32 -22.78
C ASN A 39 5.44 0.01 -21.76
N LYS A 40 5.60 1.30 -21.41
CA LYS A 40 6.57 1.79 -20.43
C LYS A 40 5.90 2.81 -19.51
N PHE A 41 6.19 2.74 -18.23
CA PHE A 41 5.57 3.60 -17.22
C PHE A 41 6.47 3.78 -16.01
N ASN A 42 6.21 4.82 -15.23
CA ASN A 42 6.71 4.98 -13.87
C ASN A 42 5.65 4.49 -12.90
N LEU A 43 6.07 3.97 -11.75
CA LEU A 43 5.18 3.52 -10.69
C LEU A 43 5.39 4.35 -9.44
N MET A 44 4.29 4.66 -8.76
CA MET A 44 4.32 5.18 -7.39
C MET A 44 3.30 4.40 -6.57
N GLY A 45 3.74 3.91 -5.41
CA GLY A 45 2.87 3.22 -4.46
C GLY A 45 3.02 3.76 -3.05
N HIS A 46 1.89 4.10 -2.42
CA HIS A 46 1.83 4.53 -1.04
C HIS A 46 1.32 3.41 -0.14
N SER A 47 1.98 3.17 1.00
CA SER A 47 1.57 2.17 2.01
C SER A 47 1.34 0.79 1.37
N MET A 48 0.14 0.21 1.45
CA MET A 48 -0.23 -1.04 0.76
C MET A 48 0.03 -0.96 -0.76
N GLY A 49 -0.20 0.20 -1.37
CA GLY A 49 0.15 0.43 -2.78
C GLY A 49 1.64 0.29 -3.05
N GLY A 50 2.50 0.58 -2.08
CA GLY A 50 3.95 0.34 -2.14
C GLY A 50 4.29 -1.16 -2.22
N MET A 51 3.52 -2.02 -1.55
CA MET A 51 3.65 -3.47 -1.68
C MET A 51 3.20 -3.93 -3.08
N VAL A 52 2.10 -3.37 -3.58
CA VAL A 52 1.57 -3.67 -4.91
C VAL A 52 2.58 -3.31 -6.01
N VAL A 53 3.20 -2.12 -5.96
CA VAL A 53 4.18 -1.72 -6.99
C VAL A 53 5.47 -2.54 -6.93
N GLN A 54 5.89 -3.01 -5.76
CA GLN A 54 7.00 -3.96 -5.62
C GLN A 54 6.67 -5.30 -6.30
N GLU A 55 5.45 -5.82 -6.14
CA GLU A 55 5.00 -7.01 -6.88
C GLU A 55 4.88 -6.76 -8.39
N ILE A 56 4.45 -5.57 -8.83
CA ILE A 56 4.44 -5.21 -10.26
C ILE A 56 5.85 -5.25 -10.84
N VAL A 57 6.84 -4.69 -10.15
CA VAL A 57 8.26 -4.74 -10.59
C VAL A 57 8.76 -6.18 -10.67
N LYS A 58 8.39 -7.04 -9.74
CA LYS A 58 8.72 -8.47 -9.78
C LYS A 58 8.17 -9.17 -11.03
N ILE A 59 6.97 -8.79 -11.48
CA ILE A 59 6.28 -9.43 -12.62
C ILE A 59 6.71 -8.81 -13.96
N ALA A 60 6.90 -7.50 -14.01
CA ALA A 60 7.05 -6.72 -15.24
C ALA A 60 8.06 -5.55 -15.08
N GLY A 61 9.14 -5.79 -14.35
CA GLY A 61 10.15 -4.76 -14.05
C GLY A 61 10.83 -4.16 -15.29
N ASP A 62 10.93 -4.92 -16.38
CA ASP A 62 11.41 -4.47 -17.68
C ASP A 62 10.54 -3.34 -18.28
N LYS A 63 9.26 -3.26 -17.91
CA LYS A 63 8.32 -2.22 -18.37
C LYS A 63 8.30 -0.99 -17.46
N VAL A 64 8.88 -1.07 -16.28
CA VAL A 64 8.94 0.01 -15.32
C VAL A 64 10.20 0.85 -15.53
N ASN A 65 10.06 2.16 -15.73
CA ASN A 65 11.22 3.05 -15.83
C ASN A 65 11.74 3.42 -14.43
N LYS A 66 10.90 4.03 -13.61
CA LYS A 66 11.22 4.48 -12.26
C LYS A 66 10.17 3.99 -11.27
N LEU A 67 10.62 3.68 -10.05
CA LEU A 67 9.80 3.23 -8.95
C LEU A 67 9.84 4.27 -7.82
N ILE A 68 8.67 4.60 -7.26
CA ILE A 68 8.57 5.41 -6.04
C ILE A 68 7.83 4.59 -4.98
N CYS A 69 8.50 4.32 -3.88
CA CYS A 69 7.97 3.69 -2.69
C CYS A 69 7.73 4.76 -1.63
N PHE A 70 6.47 5.11 -1.36
CA PHE A 70 6.11 6.17 -0.43
C PHE A 70 5.46 5.59 0.83
N ALA A 71 6.02 5.90 2.00
CA ALA A 71 5.53 5.46 3.31
C ALA A 71 5.12 3.97 3.28
N THR A 72 6.08 3.09 2.94
CA THR A 72 5.87 1.65 2.77
C THR A 72 7.10 0.86 3.24
N GLY A 73 6.95 -0.44 3.36
CA GLY A 73 8.01 -1.37 3.73
C GLY A 73 8.13 -2.54 2.75
N SER A 74 8.98 -3.48 3.10
CA SER A 74 9.25 -4.72 2.35
C SER A 74 8.48 -5.93 2.89
N ILE A 75 7.80 -5.78 4.04
CA ILE A 75 6.95 -6.82 4.65
C ILE A 75 5.64 -6.19 5.11
N GLY A 76 4.57 -6.97 5.13
CA GLY A 76 3.28 -6.49 5.60
C GLY A 76 3.10 -6.61 7.11
N ASN A 77 3.61 -7.68 7.71
CA ASN A 77 3.56 -7.85 9.17
C ASN A 77 4.75 -7.12 9.83
N ILE A 78 4.58 -5.81 10.00
CA ILE A 78 5.64 -4.89 10.45
C ILE A 78 5.76 -4.96 11.98
N PRO A 79 6.95 -5.25 12.53
CA PRO A 79 7.23 -5.06 13.95
C PRO A 79 7.05 -3.60 14.35
N ASP A 80 6.62 -3.36 15.59
CA ASP A 80 6.51 -2.04 16.19
C ASP A 80 5.54 -1.06 15.48
N ARG A 81 4.64 -1.58 14.64
CA ARG A 81 3.54 -0.81 14.08
C ARG A 81 2.61 -0.37 15.22
N PHE A 82 2.05 0.86 15.14
CA PHE A 82 1.14 1.41 16.17
C PHE A 82 -0.01 0.46 16.58
N GLU A 83 -0.41 -0.43 15.71
CA GLU A 83 -1.37 -1.52 15.95
C GLU A 83 -1.04 -2.68 14.99
N SER A 84 -0.82 -3.88 15.51
CA SER A 84 -0.53 -5.03 14.65
C SER A 84 -1.72 -5.36 13.74
N LEU A 85 -1.45 -5.99 12.58
CA LEU A 85 -2.51 -6.36 11.64
C LEU A 85 -3.49 -7.39 12.26
N ASP A 86 -3.01 -8.26 13.16
CA ASP A 86 -3.88 -9.19 13.88
C ASP A 86 -4.88 -8.47 14.79
N VAL A 87 -4.40 -7.47 15.51
CA VAL A 87 -5.27 -6.62 16.35
C VAL A 87 -6.24 -5.82 15.48
N SER A 88 -5.76 -5.25 14.35
CA SER A 88 -6.62 -4.52 13.42
C SER A 88 -7.73 -5.42 12.85
N ILE A 89 -7.41 -6.66 12.45
CA ILE A 89 -8.37 -7.64 11.94
C ILE A 89 -9.38 -8.04 13.00
N LYS A 90 -8.91 -8.31 14.24
CA LYS A 90 -9.79 -8.64 15.36
C LYS A 90 -10.78 -7.53 15.63
N ARG A 91 -10.28 -6.29 15.80
CA ARG A 91 -11.11 -5.11 16.07
C ARG A 91 -12.09 -4.79 14.93
N LEU A 92 -11.67 -4.96 13.66
CA LEU A 92 -12.58 -4.79 12.53
C LEU A 92 -13.81 -5.71 12.65
N LYS A 93 -13.61 -6.97 13.08
CA LYS A 93 -14.71 -7.93 13.28
C LYS A 93 -15.57 -7.61 14.49
N GLU A 94 -14.97 -7.10 15.57
CA GLU A 94 -15.68 -6.79 16.83
C GLU A 94 -16.42 -5.46 16.74
N ASP A 95 -15.75 -4.41 16.23
CA ASP A 95 -16.24 -3.02 16.25
C ASP A 95 -16.94 -2.63 14.94
N GLY A 96 -16.68 -3.38 13.85
CA GLY A 96 -17.15 -3.08 12.50
C GLY A 96 -16.39 -1.97 11.80
N ILE A 97 -16.74 -1.76 10.52
CA ILE A 97 -16.03 -0.79 9.65
C ILE A 97 -16.19 0.65 10.08
N LYS A 98 -17.36 1.03 10.61
CA LYS A 98 -17.64 2.43 11.00
C LYS A 98 -16.75 2.90 12.16
N GLU A 99 -16.57 2.07 13.16
CA GLU A 99 -15.70 2.39 14.31
C GLU A 99 -14.22 2.30 13.90
N THR A 100 -13.88 1.34 13.05
CA THR A 100 -12.53 1.25 12.45
C THR A 100 -12.19 2.51 11.65
N ALA A 101 -13.11 3.04 10.85
CA ALA A 101 -12.95 4.27 10.08
C ALA A 101 -12.79 5.53 10.95
N LYS A 102 -13.31 5.55 12.16
CA LYS A 102 -13.06 6.64 13.12
C LYS A 102 -11.70 6.50 13.82
N ARG A 103 -11.25 5.29 14.06
CA ARG A 103 -10.08 4.98 14.89
C ARG A 103 -8.76 5.00 14.11
N ILE A 104 -8.73 4.46 12.90
CA ILE A 104 -7.48 4.23 12.16
C ILE A 104 -7.02 5.47 11.37
N PRO A 105 -7.83 6.12 10.51
CA PRO A 105 -7.37 7.24 9.69
C PRO A 105 -6.72 8.40 10.46
N PRO A 106 -7.15 8.77 11.68
CA PRO A 106 -6.46 9.82 12.44
C PRO A 106 -4.98 9.52 12.68
N LYS A 107 -4.59 8.24 12.75
CA LYS A 107 -3.20 7.83 12.97
C LYS A 107 -2.28 8.08 11.78
N TRP A 108 -2.85 8.32 10.59
CA TRP A 108 -2.08 8.60 9.37
C TRP A 108 -1.69 10.07 9.21
N PHE A 109 -2.15 10.94 10.13
CA PHE A 109 -1.91 12.38 10.07
C PHE A 109 -1.23 12.87 11.34
N VAL A 110 -0.23 13.74 11.20
CA VAL A 110 0.49 14.34 12.34
C VAL A 110 -0.47 15.08 13.29
N HIS A 111 -1.48 15.72 12.74
CA HIS A 111 -2.49 16.46 13.53
C HIS A 111 -3.80 15.66 13.71
N GLY A 112 -3.78 14.36 13.48
CA GLY A 112 -4.93 13.48 13.62
C GLY A 112 -6.14 13.97 12.81
N SER A 113 -7.33 13.90 13.41
CA SER A 113 -8.58 14.37 12.78
C SER A 113 -8.66 15.89 12.53
N LYS A 114 -7.72 16.67 13.07
CA LYS A 114 -7.62 18.12 12.81
C LYS A 114 -6.81 18.44 11.56
N ALA A 115 -6.20 17.44 10.90
CA ALA A 115 -5.41 17.66 9.71
C ALA A 115 -6.28 18.14 8.54
N LYS A 116 -5.73 19.06 7.73
CA LYS A 116 -6.38 19.49 6.48
C LYS A 116 -6.62 18.25 5.60
N ASN A 117 -7.81 18.15 5.02
CA ASN A 117 -8.22 17.02 4.16
C ASN A 117 -8.37 15.66 4.87
N TYR A 118 -8.26 15.56 6.20
CA TYR A 118 -8.54 14.32 6.94
C TYR A 118 -9.90 13.72 6.57
N TYR A 119 -10.92 14.57 6.40
CA TYR A 119 -12.28 14.16 6.05
C TYR A 119 -12.36 13.30 4.77
N LEU A 120 -11.44 13.49 3.81
CA LEU A 120 -11.38 12.68 2.59
C LEU A 120 -11.04 11.21 2.92
N CYS A 121 -10.07 11.00 3.80
CA CYS A 121 -9.69 9.66 4.25
C CYS A 121 -10.77 9.02 5.11
N GLU A 122 -11.39 9.80 5.99
CA GLU A 122 -12.48 9.31 6.84
C GLU A 122 -13.70 8.88 6.01
N ASN A 123 -14.10 9.68 5.04
CA ASN A 123 -15.21 9.34 4.15
C ASN A 123 -14.91 8.09 3.32
N ALA A 124 -13.74 8.02 2.69
CA ALA A 124 -13.32 6.85 1.93
C ALA A 124 -13.30 5.57 2.79
N ALA A 125 -12.86 5.69 4.06
CA ALA A 125 -12.84 4.56 4.98
C ALA A 125 -14.26 4.11 5.36
N LYS A 126 -15.20 5.05 5.57
CA LYS A 126 -16.61 4.74 5.88
C LYS A 126 -17.35 4.08 4.72
N GLU A 127 -16.95 4.40 3.48
CA GLU A 127 -17.54 3.83 2.25
C GLU A 127 -16.97 2.45 1.92
N THR A 128 -15.84 2.08 2.52
CA THR A 128 -15.23 0.76 2.31
C THR A 128 -16.04 -0.32 3.02
N SER A 129 -16.34 -1.44 2.35
CA SER A 129 -17.01 -2.56 3.00
C SER A 129 -16.10 -3.26 4.01
N GLU A 130 -16.70 -3.89 5.04
CA GLU A 130 -15.96 -4.69 6.02
C GLU A 130 -15.17 -5.82 5.36
N GLU A 131 -15.78 -6.52 4.39
CA GLU A 131 -15.11 -7.55 3.60
C GLU A 131 -13.87 -7.01 2.89
N THR A 132 -13.97 -5.83 2.26
CA THR A 132 -12.85 -5.20 1.57
C THR A 132 -11.73 -4.83 2.52
N ALA A 133 -12.05 -4.23 3.67
CA ALA A 133 -11.07 -3.89 4.70
C ALA A 133 -10.40 -5.16 5.25
N TYR A 134 -11.17 -6.20 5.54
CA TYR A 134 -10.67 -7.50 5.99
C TYR A 134 -9.71 -8.14 4.98
N ASN A 135 -10.09 -8.18 3.71
CA ASN A 135 -9.27 -8.74 2.64
C ASN A 135 -7.96 -7.96 2.44
N ALA A 136 -8.01 -6.63 2.51
CA ALA A 136 -6.81 -5.78 2.42
C ALA A 136 -5.84 -6.01 3.59
N LEU A 137 -6.35 -6.08 4.82
CA LEU A 137 -5.53 -6.38 6.00
C LEU A 137 -4.87 -7.75 5.90
N ASN A 138 -5.59 -8.78 5.44
CA ASN A 138 -5.01 -10.11 5.21
C ASN A 138 -4.00 -10.12 4.05
N ALA A 139 -4.27 -9.39 2.96
CA ALA A 139 -3.34 -9.25 1.85
C ALA A 139 -2.01 -8.68 2.32
N MET A 140 -2.05 -7.61 3.12
CA MET A 140 -0.85 -7.02 3.72
C MET A 140 -0.17 -8.00 4.68
N LYS A 141 -0.91 -8.58 5.64
CA LYS A 141 -0.36 -9.48 6.67
C LYS A 141 0.44 -10.64 6.08
N ASN A 142 -0.07 -11.20 4.99
CA ASN A 142 0.52 -12.39 4.35
C ASN A 142 1.59 -12.05 3.30
N TRP A 143 1.84 -10.76 3.05
CA TRP A 143 2.81 -10.37 2.03
C TRP A 143 4.22 -10.21 2.60
N ASN A 144 5.20 -10.73 1.85
CA ASN A 144 6.62 -10.57 2.12
C ASN A 144 7.37 -10.38 0.79
N GLY A 145 7.98 -9.21 0.63
CA GLY A 145 8.75 -8.82 -0.54
C GLY A 145 10.26 -8.87 -0.36
N LEU A 146 10.76 -9.22 0.84
CA LEU A 146 12.19 -9.14 1.20
C LEU A 146 13.12 -9.81 0.19
N GLU A 147 12.83 -11.06 -0.17
CA GLU A 147 13.69 -11.83 -1.08
C GLU A 147 13.81 -11.22 -2.47
N ASN A 148 12.80 -10.43 -2.88
CA ASN A 148 12.76 -9.81 -4.20
C ASN A 148 13.46 -8.45 -4.26
N LEU A 149 13.79 -7.81 -3.15
CA LEU A 149 14.34 -6.45 -3.14
C LEU A 149 15.62 -6.34 -3.97
N LYS A 150 16.53 -7.30 -3.86
CA LYS A 150 17.79 -7.36 -4.65
C LYS A 150 17.58 -7.47 -6.16
N ASN A 151 16.39 -7.87 -6.59
CA ASN A 151 16.03 -8.03 -8.00
C ASN A 151 15.37 -6.77 -8.57
N ILE A 152 15.03 -5.77 -7.75
CA ILE A 152 14.52 -4.48 -8.18
C ILE A 152 15.71 -3.67 -8.75
N LYS A 153 15.86 -3.67 -10.09
CA LYS A 153 16.96 -2.97 -10.77
C LYS A 153 16.60 -1.56 -11.21
N ASN A 154 15.34 -1.20 -11.08
CA ASN A 154 14.80 0.10 -11.48
C ASN A 154 15.35 1.20 -10.57
N GLU A 155 15.57 2.38 -11.12
CA GLU A 155 15.84 3.59 -10.33
C GLU A 155 14.69 3.80 -9.37
N THR A 156 14.97 3.78 -8.06
CA THR A 156 13.97 3.74 -7.01
C THR A 156 14.14 4.91 -6.06
N LEU A 157 13.07 5.68 -5.86
CA LEU A 157 12.97 6.68 -4.80
C LEU A 157 12.11 6.12 -3.67
N ILE A 158 12.65 6.18 -2.46
CA ILE A 158 11.94 5.84 -1.23
C ILE A 158 11.67 7.15 -0.50
N ILE A 159 10.40 7.43 -0.23
CA ILE A 159 9.96 8.65 0.47
C ILE A 159 9.36 8.24 1.81
N TRP A 160 9.83 8.88 2.88
CA TRP A 160 9.37 8.59 4.23
C TRP A 160 9.22 9.84 5.07
N GLY A 161 8.28 9.84 5.98
CA GLY A 161 8.08 10.91 6.97
C GLY A 161 8.55 10.47 8.35
N ASP A 162 9.32 11.30 9.04
CA ASP A 162 9.88 11.03 10.37
C ASP A 162 8.81 10.86 11.48
N LYS A 163 7.58 11.22 11.20
CA LYS A 163 6.40 11.04 12.08
C LYS A 163 5.52 9.85 11.69
N ASP A 164 5.96 9.01 10.74
CA ASP A 164 5.19 7.84 10.34
C ASP A 164 5.15 6.80 11.48
N VAL A 165 3.95 6.52 11.97
CA VAL A 165 3.69 5.54 13.04
C VAL A 165 3.38 4.15 12.51
N SER A 166 3.23 3.99 11.19
CA SER A 166 2.95 2.72 10.52
C SER A 166 4.21 2.05 10.01
N TYR A 167 5.09 2.82 9.40
CA TYR A 167 6.37 2.36 8.86
C TYR A 167 7.51 3.11 9.54
N ASN A 168 8.21 2.44 10.46
CA ASN A 168 9.35 3.03 11.15
C ASN A 168 10.58 3.10 10.25
N PHE A 169 11.62 3.82 10.70
CA PHE A 169 12.86 4.01 9.94
C PHE A 169 13.50 2.69 9.52
N ASN A 170 13.49 1.66 10.38
CA ASN A 170 14.09 0.37 10.06
C ASN A 170 13.46 -0.28 8.83
N GLN A 171 12.15 -0.10 8.60
CA GLN A 171 11.45 -0.64 7.44
C GLN A 171 11.87 0.04 6.13
N VAL A 172 11.99 1.36 6.13
CA VAL A 172 12.41 2.10 4.94
C VAL A 172 13.91 1.98 4.70
N GLU A 173 14.71 1.91 5.76
CA GLU A 173 16.14 1.64 5.66
C GLU A 173 16.41 0.25 5.07
N MET A 174 15.62 -0.75 5.46
CA MET A 174 15.70 -2.10 4.89
C MET A 174 15.42 -2.09 3.38
N LEU A 175 14.42 -1.33 2.92
CA LEU A 175 14.19 -1.11 1.49
C LEU A 175 15.44 -0.51 0.84
N ASN A 176 15.96 0.58 1.39
CA ASN A 176 17.08 1.33 0.81
C ASN A 176 18.38 0.49 0.77
N LYS A 177 18.65 -0.30 1.80
CA LYS A 177 19.84 -1.16 1.84
C LYS A 177 19.79 -2.33 0.84
N ASN A 178 18.60 -2.82 0.51
CA ASN A 178 18.44 -4.04 -0.27
C ASN A 178 17.98 -3.80 -1.72
N VAL A 179 17.54 -2.61 -2.08
CA VAL A 179 17.23 -2.23 -3.46
C VAL A 179 18.47 -1.55 -4.06
N PRO A 180 19.16 -2.15 -5.05
CA PRO A 180 20.49 -1.70 -5.50
C PRO A 180 20.57 -0.26 -5.99
N ASN A 181 19.51 0.22 -6.66
CA ASN A 181 19.44 1.55 -7.27
C ASN A 181 18.43 2.46 -6.53
N SER A 182 18.49 2.48 -5.20
CA SER A 182 17.55 3.28 -4.42
C SER A 182 18.18 4.51 -3.77
N LYS A 183 17.36 5.52 -3.57
CA LYS A 183 17.64 6.71 -2.76
C LYS A 183 16.52 6.88 -1.76
N LEU A 184 16.87 7.16 -0.49
CA LEU A 184 15.93 7.46 0.60
C LEU A 184 15.92 8.97 0.87
N GLU A 185 14.70 9.54 0.93
CA GLU A 185 14.40 10.94 1.23
C GLU A 185 13.37 11.04 2.37
#